data_228ab415491b1028ecb6b72e8ab6fb50
#
_entry.id   228ab415491b1028ecb6b72e8ab6fb50
#
_cell.length_a   1.000
_cell.length_b   1.000
_cell.length_c   1.000
_cell.angle_alpha   90.00
_cell.angle_beta   90.00
_cell.angle_gamma   90.00
#
_symmetry.space_group_name_H-M   'P 1'
#
loop_
_entity.id
_entity.type
_entity.pdbx_description
1 polymer ?
#
loop_
_entity_poly.entity_id
_entity_poly.type
_entity_poly.pdbx_seq_one_letter_code
_entity_poly.pdbx_strand_id
1 'polypeptide(L)'
;LAELVLREDKDGWTVLTLNRPEKLNSLTVSLFKELRQHIIDLRDDDAVRCVVLRGAGKCFSAGHDLGDIAEGEDVPSAGWHSETLRLMEKLPKPVIAAVHGHCYTGALEVALAADFIVAADTARFGDTHAKWALTPVWGMSQRLPRRVGIATAKRLMFTADMIDANEAVRIGLAEYAVPLDQFDAEIEGLVARIIANSPFSNAANKQLLEATDMRPMDAGLQWEVMETAGIGPDMAERIAAFTKK
;
A
#
# COMPACT_ATOMS: atom_id res chain seq x y z
N LEU A 1 2.36 17.89 20.24
CA LEU A 1 2.75 17.82 18.82
C LEU A 1 1.52 17.34 18.05
N ALA A 2 1.29 17.85 16.84
CA ALA A 2 0.23 17.35 15.99
C ALA A 2 0.58 15.91 15.55
N GLU A 3 -0.42 15.04 15.44
CA GLU A 3 -0.26 13.69 14.91
C GLU A 3 0.15 13.76 13.43
N LEU A 4 1.19 13.03 13.04
CA LEU A 4 1.72 12.99 11.69
C LEU A 4 1.02 11.91 10.83
N VAL A 5 0.40 10.93 11.49
CA VAL A 5 -0.47 9.93 10.86
C VAL A 5 -1.74 9.84 11.68
N LEU A 6 -2.86 10.29 11.10
CA LEU A 6 -4.17 10.19 11.75
C LEU A 6 -4.72 8.78 11.54
N ARG A 7 -5.36 8.21 12.57
CA ARG A 7 -6.12 6.97 12.48
C ARG A 7 -7.60 7.27 12.70
N GLU A 8 -8.44 6.85 11.77
CA GLU A 8 -9.89 6.90 11.86
C GLU A 8 -10.47 5.49 11.69
N ASP A 9 -11.00 4.93 12.77
CA ASP A 9 -11.64 3.62 12.74
C ASP A 9 -13.10 3.76 12.31
N LYS A 10 -13.53 2.89 11.40
CA LYS A 10 -14.88 2.78 10.87
C LYS A 10 -15.40 1.36 11.09
N ASP A 11 -16.63 1.07 10.71
CA ASP A 11 -17.22 -0.27 10.87
C ASP A 11 -16.47 -1.31 10.02
N GLY A 12 -15.57 -2.04 10.67
CA GLY A 12 -14.78 -3.11 10.07
C GLY A 12 -13.57 -2.69 9.24
N TRP A 13 -13.19 -1.41 9.20
CA TRP A 13 -12.02 -0.92 8.49
C TRP A 13 -11.44 0.35 9.11
N THR A 14 -10.23 0.71 8.71
CA THR A 14 -9.51 1.88 9.24
C THR A 14 -8.93 2.71 8.13
N VAL A 15 -8.94 4.03 8.29
CA VAL A 15 -8.22 4.98 7.45
C VAL A 15 -6.99 5.48 8.21
N LEU A 16 -5.82 5.33 7.60
CA LEU A 16 -4.58 5.99 8.02
C LEU A 16 -4.32 7.17 7.07
N THR A 17 -4.20 8.36 7.61
CA THR A 17 -3.98 9.58 6.82
C THR A 17 -2.62 10.19 7.14
N LEU A 18 -1.72 10.23 6.14
CA LEU A 18 -0.47 11.00 6.22
C LEU A 18 -0.82 12.47 6.40
N ASN A 19 -0.41 13.10 7.49
CA ASN A 19 -0.94 14.39 7.97
C ASN A 19 0.14 15.46 8.13
N ARG A 20 0.81 15.80 7.01
CA ARG A 20 1.69 16.97 6.86
C ARG A 20 1.32 17.75 5.60
N PRO A 21 0.04 18.18 5.43
CA PRO A 21 -0.44 18.75 4.16
C PRO A 21 0.31 20.02 3.75
N GLU A 22 0.81 20.82 4.69
CA GLU A 22 1.63 22.02 4.47
C GLU A 22 3.02 21.70 3.87
N LYS A 23 3.47 20.45 4.01
CA LYS A 23 4.70 19.89 3.43
C LYS A 23 4.41 18.83 2.36
N LEU A 24 3.22 18.86 1.75
CA LEU A 24 2.77 17.87 0.76
C LEU A 24 2.93 16.43 1.27
N ASN A 25 2.73 16.21 2.56
CA ASN A 25 2.87 14.93 3.25
C ASN A 25 4.26 14.27 3.04
N SER A 26 5.34 15.10 2.95
CA SER A 26 6.69 14.56 2.85
C SER A 26 7.02 13.65 4.04
N LEU A 27 7.67 12.54 3.73
CA LEU A 27 7.91 11.43 4.63
C LEU A 27 9.17 11.68 5.45
N THR A 28 9.03 11.74 6.76
CA THR A 28 10.11 11.89 7.74
C THR A 28 10.23 10.64 8.60
N VAL A 29 11.35 10.49 9.31
CA VAL A 29 11.53 9.42 10.32
C VAL A 29 10.41 9.46 11.37
N SER A 30 10.01 10.64 11.82
CA SER A 30 8.94 10.80 12.82
C SER A 30 7.58 10.33 12.29
N LEU A 31 7.23 10.67 11.05
CA LEU A 31 6.02 10.18 10.39
C LEU A 31 6.04 8.64 10.25
N PHE A 32 7.18 8.09 9.83
CA PHE A 32 7.33 6.64 9.73
C PHE A 32 7.25 5.93 11.10
N LYS A 33 7.69 6.56 12.20
CA LYS A 33 7.52 6.01 13.56
C LYS A 33 6.05 5.86 13.91
N GLU A 34 5.22 6.87 13.63
CA GLU A 34 3.78 6.82 13.87
C GLU A 34 3.09 5.81 12.93
N LEU A 35 3.41 5.83 11.63
CA LEU A 35 2.89 4.85 10.67
C LEU A 35 3.21 3.42 11.09
N ARG A 36 4.46 3.15 11.50
CA ARG A 36 4.89 1.83 11.99
C ARG A 36 4.11 1.40 13.22
N GLN A 37 3.87 2.31 14.16
CA GLN A 37 3.09 1.99 15.36
C GLN A 37 1.66 1.58 14.99
N HIS A 38 0.98 2.37 14.14
CA HIS A 38 -0.35 2.01 13.65
C HIS A 38 -0.38 0.66 12.92
N ILE A 39 0.62 0.36 12.11
CA ILE A 39 0.72 -0.94 11.42
C ILE A 39 0.84 -2.09 12.44
N ILE A 40 1.65 -1.90 13.49
CA ILE A 40 1.82 -2.91 14.55
C ILE A 40 0.50 -3.12 15.29
N ASP A 41 -0.18 -2.04 15.69
CA ASP A 41 -1.44 -2.11 16.40
C ASP A 41 -2.55 -2.76 15.54
N LEU A 42 -2.60 -2.43 14.25
CA LEU A 42 -3.57 -2.99 13.31
C LEU A 42 -3.36 -4.48 13.03
N ARG A 43 -2.16 -5.00 13.19
CA ARG A 43 -1.89 -6.43 12.96
C ARG A 43 -2.78 -7.32 13.82
N ASP A 44 -2.92 -6.96 15.09
CA ASP A 44 -3.59 -7.75 16.11
C ASP A 44 -5.03 -7.22 16.45
N ASP A 45 -5.52 -6.24 15.70
CA ASP A 45 -6.85 -5.64 15.87
C ASP A 45 -7.90 -6.37 15.00
N ASP A 46 -8.57 -7.37 15.57
CA ASP A 46 -9.56 -8.19 14.87
C ASP A 46 -10.83 -7.42 14.45
N ALA A 47 -11.08 -6.22 14.99
CA ALA A 47 -12.19 -5.39 14.56
C ALA A 47 -11.96 -4.78 13.17
N VAL A 48 -10.70 -4.63 12.74
CA VAL A 48 -10.30 -4.09 11.45
C VAL A 48 -10.03 -5.21 10.45
N ARG A 49 -10.75 -5.20 9.32
CA ARG A 49 -10.63 -6.19 8.23
C ARG A 49 -10.05 -5.64 6.93
N CYS A 50 -9.91 -4.30 6.83
CA CYS A 50 -9.29 -3.62 5.70
C CYS A 50 -8.66 -2.30 6.17
N VAL A 51 -7.55 -1.90 5.57
CA VAL A 51 -6.86 -0.64 5.86
C VAL A 51 -6.80 0.21 4.60
N VAL A 52 -7.11 1.49 4.72
CA VAL A 52 -6.93 2.49 3.66
C VAL A 52 -5.86 3.48 4.10
N LEU A 53 -4.81 3.62 3.31
CA LEU A 53 -3.76 4.63 3.50
C LEU A 53 -3.96 5.75 2.50
N ARG A 54 -4.03 6.99 2.98
CA ARG A 54 -4.21 8.20 2.14
C ARG A 54 -3.37 9.37 2.64
N GLY A 55 -3.36 10.46 1.89
CA GLY A 55 -2.75 11.72 2.31
C GLY A 55 -3.79 12.78 2.66
N ALA A 56 -3.48 13.69 3.58
CA ALA A 56 -4.28 14.88 3.84
C ALA A 56 -4.04 15.96 2.78
N GLY A 57 -5.05 16.79 2.53
CA GLY A 57 -4.94 17.97 1.68
C GLY A 57 -4.79 17.65 0.18
N LYS A 58 -3.74 18.16 -0.47
CA LYS A 58 -3.65 18.23 -1.94
C LYS A 58 -3.11 16.97 -2.61
N CYS A 59 -2.49 16.06 -1.88
CA CYS A 59 -1.84 14.89 -2.47
C CYS A 59 -1.63 13.76 -1.45
N PHE A 60 -1.35 12.58 -1.97
CA PHE A 60 -0.93 11.44 -1.15
C PHE A 60 0.38 11.76 -0.42
N SER A 61 1.49 11.97 -1.15
CA SER A 61 2.76 12.42 -0.60
C SER A 61 3.73 12.81 -1.72
N ALA A 62 4.54 13.84 -1.49
CA ALA A 62 5.61 14.24 -2.40
C ALA A 62 6.87 13.35 -2.30
N GLY A 63 6.89 12.38 -1.39
CA GLY A 63 8.03 11.48 -1.17
C GLY A 63 8.85 11.83 0.07
N HIS A 64 10.07 11.33 0.11
CA HIS A 64 10.99 11.52 1.22
C HIS A 64 11.31 13.01 1.44
N ASP A 65 11.37 13.45 2.69
CA ASP A 65 11.68 14.84 3.01
C ASP A 65 13.15 15.12 2.68
N LEU A 66 13.39 16.01 1.71
CA LEU A 66 14.75 16.31 1.24
C LEU A 66 15.61 17.03 2.31
N GLY A 67 14.96 17.71 3.27
CA GLY A 67 15.64 18.31 4.41
C GLY A 67 16.24 17.23 5.31
N ASP A 68 15.43 16.24 5.68
CA ASP A 68 15.89 15.10 6.50
C ASP A 68 17.05 14.35 5.81
N ILE A 69 16.96 14.13 4.49
CA ILE A 69 18.05 13.49 3.73
C ILE A 69 19.34 14.32 3.80
N ALA A 70 19.24 15.64 3.61
CA ALA A 70 20.40 16.51 3.57
C ALA A 70 21.09 16.68 4.93
N GLU A 71 20.33 16.64 6.02
CA GLU A 71 20.84 16.75 7.40
C GLU A 71 21.33 15.42 7.98
N GLY A 72 21.00 14.30 7.33
CA GLY A 72 21.27 12.96 7.81
C GLY A 72 20.21 12.47 8.79
N GLU A 73 19.51 11.43 8.43
CA GLU A 73 18.40 10.89 9.22
C GLU A 73 18.90 10.06 10.41
N ASP A 74 18.34 10.33 11.58
CA ASP A 74 18.50 9.45 12.76
C ASP A 74 17.49 8.31 12.71
N VAL A 75 17.77 7.33 11.86
CA VAL A 75 16.96 6.10 11.75
C VAL A 75 17.38 5.05 12.77
N PRO A 76 16.44 4.28 13.36
CA PRO A 76 16.75 3.28 14.38
C PRO A 76 17.70 2.17 13.91
N SER A 77 17.67 1.82 12.62
CA SER A 77 18.57 0.80 12.02
C SER A 77 18.66 0.99 10.51
N ALA A 78 19.72 0.44 9.89
CA ALA A 78 19.80 0.36 8.43
C ALA A 78 18.61 -0.44 7.90
N GLY A 79 17.91 0.10 6.89
CA GLY A 79 16.73 -0.54 6.29
C GLY A 79 15.42 -0.40 7.07
N TRP A 80 15.38 0.35 8.15
CA TRP A 80 14.22 0.50 9.03
C TRP A 80 12.94 0.94 8.29
N HIS A 81 13.04 1.85 7.33
CA HIS A 81 11.90 2.26 6.49
C HIS A 81 11.40 1.08 5.64
N SER A 82 12.32 0.36 4.99
CA SER A 82 11.99 -0.83 4.19
C SER A 82 11.32 -1.92 5.03
N GLU A 83 11.81 -2.14 6.26
CA GLU A 83 11.19 -3.05 7.22
C GLU A 83 9.79 -2.60 7.63
N THR A 84 9.57 -1.30 7.81
CA THR A 84 8.25 -0.74 8.10
C THR A 84 7.25 -1.01 6.98
N LEU A 85 7.67 -0.80 5.72
CA LEU A 85 6.83 -1.12 4.57
C LEU A 85 6.58 -2.62 4.45
N ARG A 86 7.56 -3.46 4.81
CA ARG A 86 7.37 -4.91 4.84
C ARG A 86 6.38 -5.35 5.92
N LEU A 87 6.31 -4.67 7.09
CA LEU A 87 5.27 -4.93 8.09
C LEU A 87 3.87 -4.63 7.53
N MET A 88 3.71 -3.53 6.78
CA MET A 88 2.44 -3.18 6.12
C MET A 88 2.06 -4.21 5.04
N GLU A 89 3.00 -4.61 4.22
CA GLU A 89 2.85 -5.64 3.19
C GLU A 89 2.40 -6.99 3.78
N LYS A 90 2.87 -7.31 5.00
CA LYS A 90 2.56 -8.55 5.72
C LYS A 90 1.38 -8.46 6.70
N LEU A 91 0.66 -7.35 6.74
CA LEU A 91 -0.57 -7.28 7.50
C LEU A 91 -1.54 -8.39 7.05
N PRO A 92 -2.16 -9.16 7.98
CA PRO A 92 -3.13 -10.19 7.63
C PRO A 92 -4.48 -9.59 7.22
N LYS A 93 -4.44 -8.44 6.56
CA LYS A 93 -5.57 -7.62 6.11
C LYS A 93 -5.22 -6.95 4.80
N PRO A 94 -6.16 -6.82 3.86
CA PRO A 94 -5.96 -6.00 2.66
C PRO A 94 -5.66 -4.54 3.00
N VAL A 95 -4.70 -3.96 2.29
CA VAL A 95 -4.29 -2.56 2.40
C VAL A 95 -4.51 -1.88 1.05
N ILE A 96 -5.22 -0.76 1.05
CA ILE A 96 -5.48 0.08 -0.12
C ILE A 96 -4.69 1.37 0.01
N ALA A 97 -3.83 1.68 -0.94
CA ALA A 97 -3.26 3.02 -1.10
C ALA A 97 -4.22 3.87 -1.95
N ALA A 98 -4.85 4.85 -1.31
CA ALA A 98 -5.77 5.79 -1.94
C ALA A 98 -4.99 7.03 -2.39
N VAL A 99 -4.60 7.08 -3.65
CA VAL A 99 -3.64 8.05 -4.18
C VAL A 99 -4.36 9.16 -4.96
N HIS A 100 -4.18 10.40 -4.52
CA HIS A 100 -4.57 11.61 -5.23
C HIS A 100 -3.39 12.58 -5.29
N GLY A 101 -3.33 13.46 -6.29
CA GLY A 101 -2.23 14.39 -6.47
C GLY A 101 -0.87 13.67 -6.56
N HIS A 102 0.14 14.13 -5.85
CA HIS A 102 1.50 13.61 -5.94
C HIS A 102 1.68 12.28 -5.20
N CYS A 103 2.37 11.35 -5.86
CA CYS A 103 2.86 10.08 -5.31
C CYS A 103 4.25 9.80 -5.89
N TYR A 104 5.28 10.43 -5.31
CA TYR A 104 6.62 10.43 -5.89
C TYR A 104 7.63 9.71 -5.03
N THR A 105 8.55 8.99 -5.68
CA THR A 105 9.76 8.43 -5.08
C THR A 105 9.43 7.58 -3.83
N GLY A 106 9.79 8.00 -2.63
CA GLY A 106 9.45 7.29 -1.39
C GLY A 106 7.94 7.10 -1.16
N ALA A 107 7.11 8.06 -1.60
CA ALA A 107 5.66 7.89 -1.55
C ALA A 107 5.17 6.78 -2.48
N LEU A 108 5.78 6.63 -3.65
CA LEU A 108 5.50 5.50 -4.54
C LEU A 108 5.96 4.17 -3.92
N GLU A 109 7.09 4.16 -3.19
CA GLU A 109 7.53 2.97 -2.45
C GLU A 109 6.53 2.58 -1.35
N VAL A 110 5.94 3.56 -0.65
CA VAL A 110 4.85 3.34 0.32
C VAL A 110 3.61 2.78 -0.38
N ALA A 111 3.16 3.39 -1.49
CA ALA A 111 1.99 2.93 -2.23
C ALA A 111 2.17 1.51 -2.79
N LEU A 112 3.37 1.18 -3.29
CA LEU A 112 3.72 -0.14 -3.81
C LEU A 112 3.73 -1.26 -2.75
N ALA A 113 3.83 -0.91 -1.46
CA ALA A 113 3.73 -1.86 -0.37
C ALA A 113 2.27 -2.17 0.04
N ALA A 114 1.29 -1.48 -0.53
CA ALA A 114 -0.13 -1.82 -0.41
C ALA A 114 -0.54 -2.91 -1.41
N ASP A 115 -1.66 -3.59 -1.11
CA ASP A 115 -2.21 -4.63 -1.99
C ASP A 115 -2.87 -4.05 -3.24
N PHE A 116 -3.52 -2.87 -3.08
CA PHE A 116 -4.21 -2.15 -4.15
C PHE A 116 -3.74 -0.69 -4.19
N ILE A 117 -3.65 -0.13 -5.39
CA ILE A 117 -3.52 1.31 -5.59
C ILE A 117 -4.76 1.80 -6.33
N VAL A 118 -5.57 2.60 -5.65
CA VAL A 118 -6.70 3.32 -6.25
C VAL A 118 -6.25 4.75 -6.51
N ALA A 119 -6.27 5.18 -7.76
CA ALA A 119 -5.80 6.49 -8.16
C ALA A 119 -6.98 7.42 -8.48
N ALA A 120 -7.01 8.62 -7.90
CA ALA A 120 -7.84 9.68 -8.43
C ALA A 120 -7.29 10.15 -9.80
N ASP A 121 -8.11 10.71 -10.68
CA ASP A 121 -7.70 11.26 -11.99
C ASP A 121 -6.65 12.38 -11.86
N THR A 122 -6.60 13.03 -10.71
CA THR A 122 -5.57 14.01 -10.33
C THR A 122 -4.23 13.41 -9.97
N ALA A 123 -4.15 12.07 -9.75
CA ALA A 123 -2.94 11.41 -9.30
C ALA A 123 -1.80 11.51 -10.33
N ARG A 124 -0.59 11.70 -9.81
CA ARG A 124 0.65 11.72 -10.59
C ARG A 124 1.68 10.86 -9.88
N PHE A 125 2.19 9.87 -10.59
CA PHE A 125 3.18 8.93 -10.10
C PHE A 125 4.53 9.17 -10.78
N GLY A 126 5.62 8.96 -10.06
CA GLY A 126 6.95 9.02 -10.64
C GLY A 126 8.03 8.62 -9.66
N ASP A 127 9.11 8.08 -10.20
CA ASP A 127 10.34 7.85 -9.44
C ASP A 127 11.38 8.92 -9.79
N THR A 128 11.66 9.82 -8.85
CA THR A 128 12.57 10.94 -9.07
C THR A 128 13.96 10.75 -8.48
N HIS A 129 14.31 9.55 -7.96
CA HIS A 129 15.63 9.30 -7.37
C HIS A 129 16.77 9.76 -8.28
N ALA A 130 16.71 9.44 -9.57
CA ALA A 130 17.74 9.80 -10.55
C ALA A 130 17.96 11.31 -10.69
N LYS A 131 16.92 12.14 -10.47
CA LYS A 131 17.04 13.60 -10.50
C LYS A 131 17.89 14.16 -9.37
N TRP A 132 17.93 13.44 -8.25
CA TRP A 132 18.61 13.86 -7.01
C TRP A 132 19.91 13.11 -6.74
N ALA A 133 20.40 12.33 -7.72
CA ALA A 133 21.55 11.42 -7.56
C ALA A 133 21.37 10.45 -6.37
N LEU A 134 20.14 10.04 -6.10
CA LEU A 134 19.76 9.09 -5.06
C LEU A 134 19.46 7.72 -5.69
N THR A 135 19.51 6.69 -4.85
CA THR A 135 19.07 5.33 -5.21
C THR A 135 17.98 4.89 -4.25
N PRO A 136 17.00 4.08 -4.70
CA PRO A 136 15.93 3.59 -3.85
C PRO A 136 16.46 2.63 -2.79
N VAL A 137 15.94 2.77 -1.57
CA VAL A 137 16.29 1.92 -0.42
C VAL A 137 15.08 1.36 0.31
N TRP A 138 13.86 1.76 -0.09
CA TRP A 138 12.62 1.31 0.55
C TRP A 138 11.88 0.25 -0.27
N GLY A 139 12.41 -0.19 -1.43
CA GLY A 139 11.91 -1.32 -2.20
C GLY A 139 11.44 -1.02 -3.61
N MET A 140 11.64 0.20 -4.16
CA MET A 140 11.28 0.55 -5.54
C MET A 140 11.81 -0.45 -6.55
N SER A 141 13.10 -0.79 -6.47
CA SER A 141 13.77 -1.69 -7.41
C SER A 141 13.24 -3.12 -7.38
N GLN A 142 12.47 -3.48 -6.36
CA GLN A 142 11.89 -4.81 -6.20
C GLN A 142 10.38 -4.82 -6.51
N ARG A 143 9.61 -3.86 -5.94
CA ARG A 143 8.16 -3.84 -6.08
C ARG A 143 7.70 -3.30 -7.42
N LEU A 144 8.32 -2.21 -7.91
CA LEU A 144 7.92 -1.60 -9.18
C LEU A 144 8.01 -2.56 -10.37
N PRO A 145 9.16 -3.26 -10.62
CA PRO A 145 9.25 -4.16 -11.76
C PRO A 145 8.33 -5.39 -11.66
N ARG A 146 7.95 -5.81 -10.45
CA ARG A 146 6.97 -6.88 -10.26
C ARG A 146 5.56 -6.47 -10.64
N ARG A 147 5.23 -5.19 -10.47
CA ARG A 147 3.93 -4.65 -10.89
C ARG A 147 3.87 -4.34 -12.38
N VAL A 148 4.86 -3.63 -12.92
CA VAL A 148 4.78 -3.04 -14.27
C VAL A 148 5.69 -3.71 -15.29
N GLY A 149 6.43 -4.72 -14.88
CA GLY A 149 7.48 -5.35 -15.69
C GLY A 149 8.76 -4.53 -15.72
N ILE A 150 9.91 -5.23 -15.94
CA ILE A 150 11.24 -4.62 -15.80
C ILE A 150 11.51 -3.48 -16.82
N ALA A 151 11.00 -3.60 -18.04
CA ALA A 151 11.21 -2.57 -19.06
C ALA A 151 10.51 -1.26 -18.71
N THR A 152 9.27 -1.33 -18.26
CA THR A 152 8.50 -0.16 -17.80
C THR A 152 9.12 0.44 -16.54
N ALA A 153 9.54 -0.38 -15.58
CA ALA A 153 10.24 0.09 -14.39
C ALA A 153 11.53 0.85 -14.74
N LYS A 154 12.36 0.31 -15.65
CA LYS A 154 13.57 1.00 -16.15
C LYS A 154 13.21 2.36 -16.78
N ARG A 155 12.18 2.42 -17.62
CA ARG A 155 11.72 3.68 -18.20
C ARG A 155 11.42 4.70 -17.09
N LEU A 156 10.54 4.37 -16.16
CA LEU A 156 10.14 5.30 -15.08
C LEU A 156 11.33 5.71 -14.21
N MET A 157 12.18 4.78 -13.82
CA MET A 157 13.32 5.04 -12.92
C MET A 157 14.45 5.82 -13.59
N PHE A 158 14.72 5.59 -14.89
CA PHE A 158 15.83 6.23 -15.59
C PHE A 158 15.48 7.60 -16.14
N THR A 159 14.24 7.77 -16.61
CA THR A 159 13.79 9.05 -17.18
C THR A 159 13.22 9.98 -16.12
N ALA A 160 12.82 9.42 -14.96
CA ALA A 160 12.05 10.12 -13.94
C ALA A 160 10.78 10.78 -14.51
N ASP A 161 10.15 10.11 -15.50
CA ASP A 161 8.88 10.55 -16.08
C ASP A 161 7.76 10.50 -15.05
N MET A 162 6.89 11.51 -15.11
CA MET A 162 5.63 11.51 -14.36
C MET A 162 4.53 10.93 -15.24
N ILE A 163 3.77 10.00 -14.68
CA ILE A 163 2.59 9.41 -15.33
C ILE A 163 1.31 9.79 -14.60
N ASP A 164 0.22 9.86 -15.31
CA ASP A 164 -1.11 10.10 -14.76
C ASP A 164 -1.79 8.79 -14.31
N ALA A 165 -2.99 8.91 -13.75
CA ALA A 165 -3.76 7.79 -13.25
C ALA A 165 -4.13 6.76 -14.34
N ASN A 166 -4.48 7.24 -15.56
CA ASN A 166 -4.87 6.35 -16.66
C ASN A 166 -3.67 5.54 -17.16
N GLU A 167 -2.50 6.19 -17.30
CA GLU A 167 -1.27 5.48 -17.66
C GLU A 167 -0.87 4.50 -16.55
N ALA A 168 -1.03 4.88 -15.27
CA ALA A 168 -0.76 3.99 -14.14
C ALA A 168 -1.60 2.70 -14.21
N VAL A 169 -2.88 2.80 -14.54
CA VAL A 169 -3.75 1.63 -14.75
C VAL A 169 -3.31 0.86 -16.00
N ARG A 170 -3.04 1.55 -17.11
CA ARG A 170 -2.65 0.90 -18.37
C ARG A 170 -1.40 0.03 -18.24
N ILE A 171 -0.44 0.44 -17.41
CA ILE A 171 0.82 -0.32 -17.17
C ILE A 171 0.74 -1.30 -16.00
N GLY A 172 -0.39 -1.39 -15.30
CA GLY A 172 -0.58 -2.26 -14.14
C GLY A 172 0.03 -1.73 -12.84
N LEU A 173 0.36 -0.43 -12.75
CA LEU A 173 0.81 0.19 -11.51
C LEU A 173 -0.34 0.40 -10.53
N ALA A 174 -1.50 0.85 -11.01
CA ALA A 174 -2.71 1.02 -10.24
C ALA A 174 -3.83 0.11 -10.77
N GLU A 175 -4.75 -0.30 -9.90
CA GLU A 175 -5.90 -1.14 -10.26
C GLU A 175 -7.05 -0.30 -10.81
N TYR A 176 -7.23 0.93 -10.30
CA TYR A 176 -8.34 1.79 -10.65
C TYR A 176 -7.89 3.24 -10.84
N ALA A 177 -8.47 3.91 -11.83
CA ALA A 177 -8.41 5.36 -12.02
C ALA A 177 -9.83 5.90 -11.99
N VAL A 178 -10.14 6.79 -11.05
CA VAL A 178 -11.49 7.28 -10.80
C VAL A 178 -11.53 8.80 -10.71
N PRO A 179 -12.63 9.46 -11.11
CA PRO A 179 -12.78 10.90 -10.91
C PRO A 179 -12.63 11.29 -9.43
N LEU A 180 -11.99 12.42 -9.17
CA LEU A 180 -11.72 12.87 -7.80
C LEU A 180 -13.00 13.06 -6.97
N ASP A 181 -14.09 13.50 -7.60
CA ASP A 181 -15.39 13.68 -6.97
C ASP A 181 -16.10 12.36 -6.61
N GLN A 182 -15.67 11.23 -7.18
CA GLN A 182 -16.16 9.89 -6.90
C GLN A 182 -15.16 9.06 -6.07
N PHE A 183 -13.99 9.62 -5.78
CA PHE A 183 -12.85 8.88 -5.22
C PHE A 183 -13.15 8.21 -3.88
N ASP A 184 -13.74 8.93 -2.94
CA ASP A 184 -14.08 8.39 -1.63
C ASP A 184 -15.16 7.30 -1.74
N ALA A 185 -16.19 7.50 -2.56
CA ALA A 185 -17.25 6.53 -2.78
C ALA A 185 -16.74 5.22 -3.41
N GLU A 186 -15.81 5.31 -4.37
CA GLU A 186 -15.20 4.12 -5.00
C GLU A 186 -14.32 3.34 -4.01
N ILE A 187 -13.56 4.04 -3.15
CA ILE A 187 -12.78 3.41 -2.09
C ILE A 187 -13.70 2.71 -1.11
N GLU A 188 -14.75 3.37 -0.62
CA GLU A 188 -15.75 2.77 0.28
C GLU A 188 -16.45 1.57 -0.36
N GLY A 189 -16.78 1.65 -1.65
CA GLY A 189 -17.34 0.54 -2.41
C GLY A 189 -16.37 -0.66 -2.52
N LEU A 190 -15.08 -0.42 -2.74
CA LEU A 190 -14.06 -1.47 -2.75
C LEU A 190 -13.88 -2.09 -1.35
N VAL A 191 -13.78 -1.27 -0.32
CA VAL A 191 -13.71 -1.72 1.07
C VAL A 191 -14.92 -2.57 1.43
N ALA A 192 -16.13 -2.14 1.08
CA ALA A 192 -17.36 -2.89 1.35
C ALA A 192 -17.32 -4.29 0.71
N ARG A 193 -16.82 -4.42 -0.53
CA ARG A 193 -16.63 -5.73 -1.18
C ARG A 193 -15.61 -6.61 -0.47
N ILE A 194 -14.53 -6.01 0.05
CA ILE A 194 -13.47 -6.72 0.77
C ILE A 194 -13.99 -7.24 2.12
N ILE A 195 -14.61 -6.35 2.93
CA ILE A 195 -15.05 -6.71 4.28
C ILE A 195 -16.29 -7.61 4.30
N ALA A 196 -17.04 -7.68 3.20
CA ALA A 196 -18.12 -8.66 3.04
C ALA A 196 -17.60 -10.12 2.94
N ASN A 197 -16.35 -10.30 2.53
CA ASN A 197 -15.72 -11.61 2.44
C ASN A 197 -15.10 -12.04 3.78
N SER A 198 -14.69 -13.31 3.86
CA SER A 198 -14.04 -13.86 5.04
C SER A 198 -12.68 -13.18 5.29
N PRO A 199 -12.44 -12.57 6.47
CA PRO A 199 -11.14 -12.03 6.81
C PRO A 199 -10.07 -13.12 6.88
N PHE A 200 -10.45 -14.34 7.32
CA PHE A 200 -9.58 -15.51 7.31
C PHE A 200 -9.09 -15.82 5.89
N SER A 201 -10.00 -15.89 4.91
CA SER A 201 -9.65 -16.19 3.52
C SER A 201 -8.80 -15.07 2.90
N ASN A 202 -9.10 -13.80 3.19
CA ASN A 202 -8.32 -12.67 2.69
C ASN A 202 -6.88 -12.71 3.22
N ALA A 203 -6.69 -12.99 4.51
CA ALA A 203 -5.38 -13.14 5.13
C ALA A 203 -4.60 -14.32 4.53
N ALA A 204 -5.24 -15.49 4.40
CA ALA A 204 -4.64 -16.69 3.82
C ALA A 204 -4.25 -16.49 2.35
N ASN A 205 -5.13 -15.90 1.53
CA ASN A 205 -4.85 -15.60 0.13
C ASN A 205 -3.65 -14.65 -0.01
N LYS A 206 -3.58 -13.59 0.80
CA LYS A 206 -2.46 -12.65 0.80
C LYS A 206 -1.14 -13.38 1.09
N GLN A 207 -1.11 -14.23 2.12
CA GLN A 207 0.08 -15.03 2.46
C GLN A 207 0.47 -16.00 1.34
N LEU A 208 -0.49 -16.68 0.69
CA LEU A 208 -0.21 -17.60 -0.40
C LEU A 208 0.32 -16.87 -1.63
N LEU A 209 -0.24 -15.71 -1.97
CA LEU A 209 0.18 -14.90 -3.12
C LEU A 209 1.61 -14.36 -2.96
N GLU A 210 2.08 -14.07 -1.75
CA GLU A 210 3.48 -13.66 -1.51
C GLU A 210 4.51 -14.70 -2.00
N ALA A 211 4.13 -15.98 -2.02
CA ALA A 211 5.01 -17.04 -2.46
C ALA A 211 5.21 -17.09 -3.97
N THR A 212 4.32 -16.46 -4.75
CA THR A 212 4.30 -16.52 -6.22
C THR A 212 5.59 -15.98 -6.85
N ASP A 213 6.12 -14.89 -6.30
CA ASP A 213 7.35 -14.26 -6.82
C ASP A 213 8.65 -15.00 -6.47
N MET A 214 8.59 -15.92 -5.51
CA MET A 214 9.78 -16.57 -4.98
C MET A 214 9.91 -18.04 -5.35
N ARG A 215 8.89 -18.63 -6.00
CA ARG A 215 8.84 -20.06 -6.28
C ARG A 215 8.51 -20.37 -7.74
N PRO A 216 9.19 -21.37 -8.35
CA PRO A 216 8.72 -21.98 -9.59
C PRO A 216 7.31 -22.58 -9.38
N MET A 217 6.54 -22.72 -10.47
CA MET A 217 5.13 -23.16 -10.42
C MET A 217 4.91 -24.42 -9.59
N ASP A 218 5.69 -25.49 -9.85
CA ASP A 218 5.50 -26.76 -9.13
C ASP A 218 5.78 -26.64 -7.63
N ALA A 219 6.80 -25.87 -7.25
CA ALA A 219 7.11 -25.60 -5.84
C ALA A 219 6.05 -24.68 -5.21
N GLY A 220 5.50 -23.76 -5.99
CA GLY A 220 4.38 -22.90 -5.57
C GLY A 220 3.10 -23.70 -5.29
N LEU A 221 2.73 -24.63 -6.16
CA LEU A 221 1.57 -25.52 -5.97
C LEU A 221 1.74 -26.43 -4.75
N GLN A 222 2.94 -26.96 -4.52
CA GLN A 222 3.22 -27.74 -3.30
C GLN A 222 3.13 -26.86 -2.04
N TRP A 223 3.65 -25.63 -2.11
CA TRP A 223 3.54 -24.66 -1.03
C TRP A 223 2.09 -24.36 -0.68
N GLU A 224 1.25 -24.08 -1.68
CA GLU A 224 -0.18 -23.83 -1.50
C GLU A 224 -0.87 -24.96 -0.73
N VAL A 225 -0.61 -26.21 -1.09
CA VAL A 225 -1.20 -27.38 -0.41
C VAL A 225 -0.69 -27.53 1.02
N MET A 226 0.57 -27.23 1.28
CA MET A 226 1.20 -27.41 2.59
C MET A 226 0.91 -26.25 3.56
N GLU A 227 0.84 -25.02 3.03
CA GLU A 227 0.73 -23.80 3.86
C GLU A 227 -0.70 -23.21 3.85
N THR A 228 -1.62 -23.82 3.11
CA THR A 228 -3.02 -23.37 3.16
C THR A 228 -3.55 -23.42 4.59
N ALA A 229 -4.16 -22.34 5.03
CA ALA A 229 -4.83 -22.28 6.34
C ALA A 229 -6.11 -23.15 6.39
N GLY A 230 -6.52 -23.72 5.24
CA GLY A 230 -7.66 -24.62 5.12
C GLY A 230 -9.00 -23.92 5.24
N ILE A 231 -9.84 -24.38 6.15
CA ILE A 231 -11.23 -23.94 6.31
C ILE A 231 -11.33 -22.90 7.41
N GLY A 232 -11.89 -21.73 7.08
CA GLY A 232 -12.08 -20.65 8.04
C GLY A 232 -13.19 -20.93 9.07
N PRO A 233 -13.11 -20.31 10.25
CA PRO A 233 -14.09 -20.50 11.32
C PRO A 233 -15.50 -20.03 10.93
N ASP A 234 -15.60 -19.09 10.00
CA ASP A 234 -16.86 -18.48 9.52
C ASP A 234 -17.50 -19.23 8.31
N MET A 235 -16.91 -20.34 7.82
CA MET A 235 -17.38 -21.05 6.64
C MET A 235 -18.82 -21.55 6.78
N ALA A 236 -19.15 -22.20 7.89
CA ALA A 236 -20.48 -22.78 8.10
C ALA A 236 -21.58 -21.71 8.12
N GLU A 237 -21.33 -20.57 8.77
CA GLU A 237 -22.24 -19.44 8.81
C GLU A 237 -22.45 -18.84 7.42
N ARG A 238 -21.38 -18.65 6.63
CA ARG A 238 -21.42 -18.11 5.27
C ARG A 238 -22.21 -19.01 4.32
N ILE A 239 -22.00 -20.32 4.39
CA ILE A 239 -22.77 -21.29 3.60
C ILE A 239 -24.25 -21.24 3.99
N ALA A 240 -24.57 -21.21 5.29
CA ALA A 240 -25.96 -21.13 5.76
C ALA A 240 -26.64 -19.82 5.32
N ALA A 241 -25.94 -18.70 5.28
CA ALA A 241 -26.46 -17.43 4.79
C ALA A 241 -26.71 -17.45 3.27
N PHE A 242 -25.87 -18.14 2.49
CA PHE A 242 -26.05 -18.29 1.05
C PHE A 242 -27.27 -19.18 0.69
N THR A 243 -27.48 -20.27 1.41
CA THR A 243 -28.58 -21.24 1.14
C THR A 243 -29.95 -20.73 1.56
N LYS A 244 -30.04 -19.63 2.32
CA LYS A 244 -31.30 -19.00 2.74
C LYS A 244 -31.83 -17.95 1.74
N LYS A 245 -31.02 -17.59 0.71
CA LYS A 245 -31.42 -16.71 -0.39
C LYS A 245 -32.02 -17.49 -1.54
#